data_d10b8ece66f9033a5b8ee1d3bb342c2a
#
_entry.id   d10b8ece66f9033a5b8ee1d3bb342c2a
#
_cell.length_a   1.000
_cell.length_b   1.000
_cell.length_c   1.000
_cell.angle_alpha   90.00
_cell.angle_beta   90.00
_cell.angle_gamma   90.00
#
_symmetry.space_group_name_H-M   'P 1'
#
loop_
_entity.id
_entity.type
_entity.pdbx_description
1 polymer ?
#
loop_
_entity_poly.entity_id
_entity_poly.type
_entity_poly.pdbx_seq_one_letter_code
_entity_poly.pdbx_strand_id
1 'polypeptide(L)'
;MTASSRTTNERKKRRRLTIIERNITMKYFEKESLGLFPTPVYRLPNISRELGTNVWIKRDDLCGVALGGNKVRKLEYLLHDAKSMGYDLVMTTGQAQSNHAMLTAACALRLGMDCILVLKERGVTARKGNQILNHLMGVEVRYMDTDSYEDIYAEMDRIGQELGRKVYKIPCGGSNALGTLGYVDCMKEVADSGIRFDHLVCACGSGGTAAGCVLGAKLHLPETEVMCSMVDNDPFDVIVPRLMREAAQLLEVSVEIPVPNLVEMWGPGYSIPSAEGNEAIAMMMRLEGIVLDTCYTGKAFAGLIRRAREGFYKPTDNVLFVHTGGAGGLFAQDWDAE
;
A
#
# COMPACT_ATOMS: atom_id res chain seq x y z
N MET A 1 -6.05 54.62 -25.15
CA MET A 1 -6.71 53.67 -24.23
C MET A 1 -7.31 52.54 -25.05
N THR A 2 -6.90 51.28 -24.86
CA THR A 2 -7.51 50.01 -25.35
C THR A 2 -6.53 49.04 -26.02
N ALA A 3 -5.37 48.76 -25.42
CA ALA A 3 -4.57 47.63 -25.86
C ALA A 3 -4.12 46.69 -24.70
N SER A 4 -4.33 47.12 -23.44
CA SER A 4 -3.82 46.38 -22.27
C SER A 4 -4.82 45.40 -21.63
N SER A 5 -6.14 45.46 -21.95
CA SER A 5 -7.17 44.63 -21.32
C SER A 5 -7.46 43.33 -22.08
N ARG A 6 -7.06 43.18 -23.35
CA ARG A 6 -7.28 41.96 -24.13
C ARG A 6 -6.24 40.86 -23.85
N THR A 7 -5.01 41.21 -23.52
CA THR A 7 -3.92 40.21 -23.28
C THR A 7 -4.02 39.50 -21.93
N THR A 8 -4.62 40.13 -20.92
CA THR A 8 -4.82 39.53 -19.60
C THR A 8 -5.97 38.51 -19.57
N ASN A 9 -7.02 38.74 -20.38
CA ASN A 9 -8.16 37.82 -20.44
C ASN A 9 -7.84 36.58 -21.29
N GLU A 10 -7.03 36.70 -22.33
CA GLU A 10 -6.56 35.54 -23.11
C GLU A 10 -5.55 34.68 -22.35
N ARG A 11 -4.66 35.28 -21.52
CA ARG A 11 -3.77 34.53 -20.64
C ARG A 11 -4.52 33.81 -19.50
N LYS A 12 -5.60 34.39 -18.97
CA LYS A 12 -6.49 33.72 -18.01
C LYS A 12 -7.35 32.61 -18.67
N LYS A 13 -7.76 32.78 -19.93
CA LYS A 13 -8.44 31.72 -20.68
C LYS A 13 -7.50 30.57 -21.06
N ARG A 14 -6.24 30.84 -21.41
CA ARG A 14 -5.24 29.79 -21.69
C ARG A 14 -4.81 29.01 -20.43
N ARG A 15 -4.87 29.60 -19.23
CA ARG A 15 -4.61 28.88 -17.97
C ARG A 15 -5.79 28.00 -17.51
N ARG A 16 -6.98 28.12 -18.08
CA ARG A 16 -8.17 27.29 -17.79
C ARG A 16 -8.36 26.11 -18.72
N LEU A 17 -7.51 25.90 -19.72
CA LEU A 17 -7.71 24.91 -20.77
C LEU A 17 -6.63 23.80 -20.77
N THR A 18 -6.09 23.41 -19.62
CA THR A 18 -5.18 22.26 -19.55
C THR A 18 -5.52 21.33 -18.38
N ILE A 19 -6.77 21.20 -18.02
CA ILE A 19 -7.31 19.97 -17.43
C ILE A 19 -8.03 19.29 -18.58
N ILE A 20 -7.30 18.53 -19.37
CA ILE A 20 -7.90 17.51 -20.23
C ILE A 20 -8.46 16.49 -19.22
N GLU A 21 -9.75 16.62 -18.87
CA GLU A 21 -10.52 15.50 -18.35
C GLU A 21 -10.44 14.42 -19.41
N ARG A 22 -9.46 13.55 -19.28
CA ARG A 22 -9.52 12.24 -19.94
C ARG A 22 -10.67 11.53 -19.25
N ASN A 23 -11.86 11.58 -19.82
CA ASN A 23 -12.99 10.73 -19.44
C ASN A 23 -12.59 9.28 -19.73
N ILE A 24 -11.75 8.71 -18.88
CA ILE A 24 -11.43 7.28 -18.90
C ILE A 24 -12.66 6.61 -18.28
N THR A 25 -13.48 6.01 -19.13
CA THR A 25 -14.56 5.15 -18.65
C THR A 25 -13.93 3.87 -18.11
N MET A 26 -14.12 3.63 -16.83
CA MET A 26 -13.67 2.41 -16.16
C MET A 26 -14.88 1.63 -15.68
N LYS A 27 -14.79 0.30 -15.72
CA LYS A 27 -15.79 -0.56 -15.09
C LYS A 27 -15.77 -0.32 -13.58
N TYR A 28 -16.96 -0.12 -13.03
CA TYR A 28 -17.15 0.04 -11.59
C TYR A 28 -17.21 -1.34 -10.91
N PHE A 29 -16.58 -1.43 -9.76
CA PHE A 29 -16.65 -2.59 -8.88
C PHE A 29 -17.21 -2.17 -7.52
N GLU A 30 -18.17 -2.92 -7.03
CA GLU A 30 -18.68 -2.74 -5.67
C GLU A 30 -17.62 -3.19 -4.65
N LYS A 31 -17.65 -2.54 -3.48
CA LYS A 31 -16.75 -2.83 -2.37
C LYS A 31 -17.43 -2.56 -1.03
N GLU A 32 -16.96 -3.18 0.03
CA GLU A 32 -17.40 -2.88 1.39
C GLU A 32 -16.87 -1.51 1.83
N SER A 33 -17.54 -0.88 2.76
CA SER A 33 -17.06 0.36 3.40
C SER A 33 -16.45 0.02 4.75
N LEU A 34 -15.15 -0.26 4.76
CA LEU A 34 -14.41 -0.69 5.96
C LEU A 34 -13.57 0.43 6.55
N GLY A 35 -12.84 1.13 5.70
CA GLY A 35 -11.95 2.19 6.11
C GLY A 35 -12.56 3.58 6.05
N LEU A 36 -11.89 4.53 6.68
CA LEU A 36 -12.19 5.96 6.57
C LEU A 36 -11.41 6.54 5.39
N PHE A 37 -12.06 6.62 4.24
CA PHE A 37 -11.48 7.15 3.00
C PHE A 37 -12.25 8.38 2.50
N PRO A 38 -11.58 9.36 1.87
CA PRO A 38 -10.15 9.42 1.58
C PRO A 38 -9.30 9.64 2.83
N THR A 39 -8.13 9.03 2.89
CA THR A 39 -7.18 9.28 3.98
C THR A 39 -6.47 10.63 3.80
N PRO A 40 -5.98 11.27 4.88
CA PRO A 40 -5.34 12.58 4.79
C PRO A 40 -4.12 12.61 3.86
N VAL A 41 -3.97 13.75 3.16
CA VAL A 41 -2.75 14.14 2.44
C VAL A 41 -2.31 15.50 2.94
N TYR A 42 -1.06 15.62 3.40
CA TYR A 42 -0.53 16.89 3.87
C TYR A 42 1.00 16.95 3.73
N ARG A 43 1.55 18.17 3.78
CA ARG A 43 2.99 18.39 3.69
C ARG A 43 3.66 18.12 5.04
N LEU A 44 4.87 17.57 4.99
CA LEU A 44 5.77 17.35 6.12
C LEU A 44 6.80 18.48 6.18
N PRO A 45 6.57 19.55 6.98
CA PRO A 45 7.37 20.75 6.87
C PRO A 45 8.81 20.59 7.38
N ASN A 46 9.03 19.80 8.42
CA ASN A 46 10.36 19.60 8.99
C ASN A 46 11.19 18.64 8.11
N ILE A 47 10.59 17.55 7.63
CA ILE A 47 11.21 16.65 6.64
C ILE A 47 11.51 17.40 5.35
N SER A 48 10.60 18.26 4.87
CA SER A 48 10.84 19.06 3.66
C SER A 48 12.04 19.99 3.79
N ARG A 49 12.22 20.60 4.95
CA ARG A 49 13.37 21.46 5.25
C ARG A 49 14.67 20.66 5.30
N GLU A 50 14.63 19.50 5.96
CA GLU A 50 15.79 18.60 6.10
C GLU A 50 16.27 18.06 4.75
N LEU A 51 15.32 17.68 3.88
CA LEU A 51 15.65 17.06 2.59
C LEU A 51 15.75 18.05 1.42
N GLY A 52 15.43 19.32 1.63
CA GLY A 52 15.56 20.38 0.60
C GLY A 52 14.54 20.26 -0.55
N THR A 53 13.44 19.55 -0.38
CA THR A 53 12.36 19.38 -1.36
C THR A 53 11.00 19.33 -0.67
N ASN A 54 9.87 19.50 -1.38
CA ASN A 54 8.56 19.44 -0.70
C ASN A 54 8.10 18.00 -0.52
N VAL A 55 8.23 17.48 0.67
CA VAL A 55 7.76 16.12 1.03
C VAL A 55 6.35 16.18 1.58
N TRP A 56 5.49 15.36 1.02
CA TRP A 56 4.09 15.15 1.41
C TRP A 56 3.87 13.72 1.83
N ILE A 57 2.81 13.47 2.59
CA ILE A 57 2.47 12.13 3.06
C ILE A 57 1.00 11.82 2.81
N LYS A 58 0.70 10.61 2.30
CA LYS A 58 -0.63 10.00 2.24
C LYS A 58 -0.76 9.03 3.40
N ARG A 59 -1.70 9.27 4.32
CA ARG A 59 -1.78 8.61 5.64
C ARG A 59 -2.74 7.41 5.63
N ASP A 60 -2.40 6.34 4.90
CA ASP A 60 -3.23 5.12 4.91
C ASP A 60 -3.17 4.36 6.25
N ASP A 61 -2.18 4.64 7.08
CA ASP A 61 -2.12 4.21 8.47
C ASP A 61 -3.30 4.76 9.32
N LEU A 62 -3.95 5.85 8.91
CA LEU A 62 -5.08 6.46 9.60
C LEU A 62 -6.46 6.01 9.07
N CYS A 63 -6.53 4.91 8.35
CA CYS A 63 -7.80 4.44 7.75
C CYS A 63 -8.83 3.86 8.74
N GLY A 64 -8.54 3.83 10.04
CA GLY A 64 -9.54 3.55 11.07
C GLY A 64 -9.91 2.08 11.27
N VAL A 65 -9.10 1.12 10.78
CA VAL A 65 -9.26 -0.31 11.06
C VAL A 65 -8.01 -0.81 11.78
N ALA A 66 -8.16 -1.30 13.00
CA ALA A 66 -7.05 -1.74 13.87
C ALA A 66 -5.92 -0.68 13.89
N LEU A 67 -4.70 -1.05 13.49
CA LEU A 67 -3.56 -0.12 13.37
C LEU A 67 -3.49 0.59 12.00
N GLY A 68 -4.51 0.44 11.16
CA GLY A 68 -4.53 1.03 9.83
C GLY A 68 -3.58 0.39 8.84
N GLY A 69 -3.65 0.85 7.60
CA GLY A 69 -2.71 0.47 6.55
C GLY A 69 -3.35 0.09 5.21
N ASN A 70 -2.47 -0.08 4.24
CA ASN A 70 -2.79 -0.30 2.82
C ASN A 70 -3.72 -1.48 2.53
N LYS A 71 -3.77 -2.46 3.42
CA LYS A 71 -4.51 -3.70 3.16
C LYS A 71 -6.02 -3.49 3.23
N VAL A 72 -6.48 -2.51 4.01
CA VAL A 72 -7.92 -2.19 4.13
C VAL A 72 -8.51 -1.83 2.77
N ARG A 73 -7.82 -1.02 1.95
CA ARG A 73 -8.27 -0.70 0.59
C ARG A 73 -8.47 -1.91 -0.31
N LYS A 74 -7.57 -2.88 -0.22
CA LYS A 74 -7.65 -4.14 -0.97
C LYS A 74 -8.76 -5.02 -0.44
N LEU A 75 -8.89 -5.08 0.88
CA LEU A 75 -9.86 -5.91 1.58
C LEU A 75 -11.30 -5.42 1.39
N GLU A 76 -11.53 -4.13 1.15
CA GLU A 76 -12.85 -3.63 0.76
C GLU A 76 -13.40 -4.38 -0.47
N TYR A 77 -12.55 -4.59 -1.48
CA TYR A 77 -12.91 -5.33 -2.69
C TYR A 77 -12.97 -6.84 -2.45
N LEU A 78 -11.93 -7.40 -1.84
CA LEU A 78 -11.80 -8.85 -1.69
C LEU A 78 -12.86 -9.45 -0.76
N LEU A 79 -13.21 -8.74 0.32
CA LEU A 79 -14.25 -9.21 1.23
C LEU A 79 -15.67 -8.98 0.68
N HIS A 80 -15.86 -7.93 -0.14
CA HIS A 80 -17.10 -7.76 -0.89
C HIS A 80 -17.31 -8.94 -1.86
N ASP A 81 -16.27 -9.31 -2.60
CA ASP A 81 -16.32 -10.45 -3.52
C ASP A 81 -16.63 -11.75 -2.78
N ALA A 82 -15.92 -12.03 -1.68
CA ALA A 82 -16.18 -13.20 -0.83
C ALA A 82 -17.64 -13.26 -0.37
N LYS A 83 -18.17 -12.16 0.15
CA LYS A 83 -19.53 -12.05 0.67
C LYS A 83 -20.58 -12.18 -0.44
N SER A 84 -20.35 -11.55 -1.60
CA SER A 84 -21.25 -11.61 -2.76
C SER A 84 -21.37 -13.03 -3.31
N MET A 85 -20.31 -13.84 -3.18
CA MET A 85 -20.26 -15.25 -3.57
C MET A 85 -20.79 -16.20 -2.46
N GLY A 86 -21.24 -15.65 -1.32
CA GLY A 86 -21.82 -16.42 -0.22
C GLY A 86 -20.81 -17.14 0.66
N TYR A 87 -19.56 -16.68 0.69
CA TYR A 87 -18.56 -17.18 1.65
C TYR A 87 -18.73 -16.48 3.00
N ASP A 88 -18.65 -17.24 4.07
CA ASP A 88 -18.70 -16.80 5.46
C ASP A 88 -17.39 -17.05 6.21
N LEU A 89 -16.43 -17.74 5.57
CA LEU A 89 -15.10 -18.02 6.08
C LEU A 89 -14.04 -17.56 5.08
N VAL A 90 -13.14 -16.71 5.55
CA VAL A 90 -11.97 -16.28 4.78
C VAL A 90 -10.69 -16.80 5.41
N MET A 91 -9.73 -17.15 4.57
CA MET A 91 -8.37 -17.51 5.01
C MET A 91 -7.34 -16.72 4.24
N THR A 92 -6.25 -16.38 4.92
CA THR A 92 -5.12 -15.72 4.28
C THR A 92 -3.80 -16.16 4.88
N THR A 93 -2.70 -15.73 4.25
CA THR A 93 -1.34 -16.07 4.64
C THR A 93 -0.43 -14.84 4.69
N GLY A 94 0.74 -15.05 5.26
CA GLY A 94 1.86 -14.14 5.40
C GLY A 94 2.87 -14.69 6.39
N GLN A 95 3.90 -13.92 6.71
CA GLN A 95 4.78 -14.26 7.84
C GLN A 95 4.08 -13.94 9.18
N ALA A 96 4.65 -14.38 10.30
CA ALA A 96 4.08 -14.24 11.64
C ALA A 96 3.60 -12.81 11.96
N GLN A 97 4.37 -11.77 11.61
CA GLN A 97 4.01 -10.36 11.86
C GLN A 97 3.29 -9.68 10.67
N SER A 98 2.62 -10.45 9.82
CA SER A 98 1.93 -9.93 8.63
C SER A 98 0.87 -8.89 8.96
N ASN A 99 1.05 -7.65 8.50
CA ASN A 99 0.02 -6.61 8.56
C ASN A 99 -1.21 -6.99 7.70
N HIS A 100 -0.99 -7.75 6.62
CA HIS A 100 -2.07 -8.23 5.78
C HIS A 100 -2.96 -9.21 6.54
N ALA A 101 -2.36 -10.22 7.17
CA ALA A 101 -3.11 -11.23 7.92
C ALA A 101 -3.93 -10.59 9.06
N MET A 102 -3.30 -9.74 9.86
CA MET A 102 -3.95 -9.03 10.96
C MET A 102 -5.12 -8.16 10.47
N LEU A 103 -4.92 -7.37 9.41
CA LEU A 103 -5.98 -6.53 8.86
C LEU A 103 -7.08 -7.34 8.17
N THR A 104 -6.76 -8.50 7.57
CA THR A 104 -7.78 -9.43 7.04
C THR A 104 -8.69 -9.91 8.15
N ALA A 105 -8.12 -10.34 9.29
CA ALA A 105 -8.90 -10.74 10.46
C ALA A 105 -9.79 -9.58 10.96
N ALA A 106 -9.22 -8.39 11.15
CA ALA A 106 -9.97 -7.23 11.64
C ALA A 106 -11.11 -6.82 10.70
N CYS A 107 -10.89 -6.86 9.39
CA CYS A 107 -11.90 -6.53 8.39
C CYS A 107 -12.98 -7.60 8.27
N ALA A 108 -12.61 -8.89 8.31
CA ALA A 108 -13.57 -10.00 8.29
C ALA A 108 -14.51 -9.94 9.50
N LEU A 109 -13.97 -9.75 10.71
CA LEU A 109 -14.76 -9.62 11.93
C LEU A 109 -15.75 -8.45 11.88
N ARG A 110 -15.37 -7.31 11.28
CA ARG A 110 -16.30 -6.18 11.08
C ARG A 110 -17.50 -6.53 10.20
N LEU A 111 -17.33 -7.49 9.29
CA LEU A 111 -18.39 -7.96 8.38
C LEU A 111 -19.16 -9.19 8.92
N GLY A 112 -18.82 -9.66 10.12
CA GLY A 112 -19.40 -10.87 10.71
C GLY A 112 -18.96 -12.15 10.00
N MET A 113 -17.79 -12.12 9.33
CA MET A 113 -17.18 -13.29 8.67
C MET A 113 -16.14 -13.92 9.59
N ASP A 114 -16.06 -15.25 9.58
CA ASP A 114 -14.97 -15.95 10.25
C ASP A 114 -13.65 -15.80 9.48
N CYS A 115 -12.56 -15.83 10.22
CA CYS A 115 -11.22 -15.74 9.65
C CYS A 115 -10.28 -16.73 10.31
N ILE A 116 -9.51 -17.46 9.50
CA ILE A 116 -8.39 -18.30 9.96
C ILE A 116 -7.12 -17.83 9.26
N LEU A 117 -6.06 -17.62 10.03
CA LEU A 117 -4.76 -17.19 9.52
C LEU A 117 -3.82 -18.40 9.43
N VAL A 118 -3.39 -18.75 8.20
CA VAL A 118 -2.41 -19.82 7.96
C VAL A 118 -1.07 -19.15 7.64
N LEU A 119 -0.22 -19.02 8.64
CA LEU A 119 0.97 -18.18 8.59
C LEU A 119 2.25 -19.04 8.44
N LYS A 120 3.21 -18.51 7.70
CA LYS A 120 4.58 -19.05 7.70
C LYS A 120 5.21 -18.82 9.08
N GLU A 121 5.83 -19.85 9.65
CA GLU A 121 6.60 -19.75 10.89
C GLU A 121 7.94 -19.06 10.64
N ARG A 122 7.84 -17.79 10.23
CA ARG A 122 8.98 -16.91 9.91
C ARG A 122 8.83 -15.58 10.64
N GLY A 123 9.94 -15.08 11.20
CA GLY A 123 9.95 -13.85 12.00
C GLY A 123 9.51 -14.09 13.44
N VAL A 124 9.00 -13.06 14.10
CA VAL A 124 8.61 -13.09 15.53
C VAL A 124 7.23 -13.73 15.68
N THR A 125 7.16 -14.97 16.12
CA THR A 125 5.92 -15.71 16.42
C THR A 125 5.41 -15.46 17.85
N ALA A 126 6.24 -14.92 18.72
CA ALA A 126 5.85 -14.56 20.08
C ALA A 126 4.69 -13.56 20.07
N ARG A 127 3.95 -13.51 21.19
CA ARG A 127 2.80 -12.62 21.39
C ARG A 127 3.25 -11.15 21.57
N LYS A 128 3.87 -10.61 20.49
CA LYS A 128 4.31 -9.21 20.32
C LYS A 128 3.69 -8.64 19.04
N GLY A 129 3.65 -7.34 18.89
CA GLY A 129 3.20 -6.66 17.67
C GLY A 129 1.82 -7.14 17.18
N ASN A 130 1.71 -7.54 15.89
CA ASN A 130 0.45 -7.98 15.30
C ASN A 130 -0.12 -9.27 15.94
N GLN A 131 0.72 -10.12 16.55
CA GLN A 131 0.25 -11.33 17.22
C GLN A 131 -0.57 -11.03 18.49
N ILE A 132 -0.35 -9.88 19.14
CA ILE A 132 -1.21 -9.42 20.22
C ILE A 132 -2.62 -9.17 19.68
N LEU A 133 -2.72 -8.50 18.54
CA LEU A 133 -4.02 -8.15 17.93
C LEU A 133 -4.75 -9.40 17.44
N ASN A 134 -4.05 -10.34 16.77
CA ASN A 134 -4.62 -11.61 16.37
C ASN A 134 -5.21 -12.36 17.57
N HIS A 135 -4.48 -12.40 18.69
CA HIS A 135 -4.95 -13.02 19.93
C HIS A 135 -6.17 -12.30 20.54
N LEU A 136 -6.13 -10.95 20.60
CA LEU A 136 -7.26 -10.17 21.15
C LEU A 136 -8.52 -10.28 20.29
N MET A 137 -8.38 -10.45 18.98
CA MET A 137 -9.49 -10.71 18.06
C MET A 137 -10.05 -12.13 18.20
N GLY A 138 -9.37 -13.02 18.91
CA GLY A 138 -9.77 -14.43 19.05
C GLY A 138 -9.68 -15.23 17.76
N VAL A 139 -8.92 -14.75 16.78
CA VAL A 139 -8.79 -15.40 15.47
C VAL A 139 -7.86 -16.61 15.58
N GLU A 140 -8.25 -17.71 14.92
CA GLU A 140 -7.40 -18.89 14.85
C GLU A 140 -6.16 -18.63 13.99
N VAL A 141 -4.98 -18.95 14.54
CA VAL A 141 -3.69 -18.82 13.84
C VAL A 141 -3.03 -20.20 13.78
N ARG A 142 -2.78 -20.68 12.57
CA ARG A 142 -2.02 -21.91 12.31
C ARG A 142 -0.69 -21.54 11.69
N TYR A 143 0.41 -22.02 12.29
CA TYR A 143 1.75 -21.83 11.76
C TYR A 143 2.18 -23.03 10.94
N MET A 144 2.88 -22.76 9.83
CA MET A 144 3.48 -23.78 8.97
C MET A 144 4.97 -23.48 8.77
N ASP A 145 5.80 -24.47 9.00
CA ASP A 145 7.23 -24.40 8.69
C ASP A 145 7.47 -24.72 7.21
N THR A 146 7.05 -23.80 6.35
CA THR A 146 7.23 -23.90 4.89
C THR A 146 7.39 -22.52 4.28
N ASP A 147 8.11 -22.44 3.16
CA ASP A 147 8.17 -21.26 2.31
C ASP A 147 7.26 -21.39 1.06
N SER A 148 6.68 -22.59 0.86
CA SER A 148 5.79 -22.89 -0.27
C SER A 148 4.38 -22.31 -0.03
N TYR A 149 3.93 -21.44 -0.93
CA TYR A 149 2.54 -20.99 -0.94
C TYR A 149 1.58 -22.10 -1.38
N GLU A 150 2.04 -23.07 -2.18
CA GLU A 150 1.24 -24.22 -2.61
C GLU A 150 0.84 -25.07 -1.40
N ASP A 151 1.80 -25.39 -0.52
CA ASP A 151 1.54 -26.14 0.71
C ASP A 151 0.55 -25.39 1.62
N ILE A 152 0.71 -24.07 1.74
CA ILE A 152 -0.18 -23.25 2.55
C ILE A 152 -1.61 -23.25 1.99
N TYR A 153 -1.77 -23.13 0.68
CA TYR A 153 -3.12 -23.17 0.07
C TYR A 153 -3.74 -24.56 0.13
N ALA A 154 -2.94 -25.63 0.06
CA ALA A 154 -3.40 -26.99 0.29
C ALA A 154 -3.89 -27.20 1.74
N GLU A 155 -3.16 -26.64 2.72
CA GLU A 155 -3.58 -26.65 4.12
C GLU A 155 -4.91 -25.88 4.33
N MET A 156 -5.10 -24.73 3.68
CA MET A 156 -6.37 -24.00 3.73
C MET A 156 -7.53 -24.83 3.18
N ASP A 157 -7.31 -25.60 2.10
CA ASP A 157 -8.31 -26.51 1.55
C ASP A 157 -8.63 -27.66 2.53
N ARG A 158 -7.59 -28.23 3.16
CA ARG A 158 -7.74 -29.28 4.19
C ARG A 158 -8.57 -28.78 5.37
N ILE A 159 -8.27 -27.57 5.87
CA ILE A 159 -9.03 -26.94 6.97
C ILE A 159 -10.50 -26.74 6.56
N GLY A 160 -10.76 -26.26 5.35
CA GLY A 160 -12.12 -26.08 4.84
C GLY A 160 -12.88 -27.39 4.79
N GLN A 161 -12.25 -28.47 4.34
CA GLN A 161 -12.83 -29.80 4.31
C GLN A 161 -13.13 -30.33 5.72
N GLU A 162 -12.21 -30.18 6.67
CA GLU A 162 -12.40 -30.58 8.07
C GLU A 162 -13.57 -29.85 8.74
N LEU A 163 -13.73 -28.55 8.43
CA LEU A 163 -14.83 -27.74 8.95
C LEU A 163 -16.14 -27.93 8.18
N GLY A 164 -16.14 -28.63 7.05
CA GLY A 164 -17.28 -28.75 6.16
C GLY A 164 -17.74 -27.40 5.57
N ARG A 165 -16.81 -26.43 5.42
CA ARG A 165 -17.08 -25.05 4.98
C ARG A 165 -16.33 -24.71 3.71
N LYS A 166 -16.93 -23.84 2.90
CA LYS A 166 -16.24 -23.23 1.75
C LYS A 166 -15.35 -22.09 2.24
N VAL A 167 -14.12 -22.07 1.76
CA VAL A 167 -13.11 -21.06 2.15
C VAL A 167 -12.87 -20.11 1.00
N TYR A 168 -12.99 -18.81 1.26
CA TYR A 168 -12.47 -17.78 0.35
C TYR A 168 -11.00 -17.51 0.68
N LYS A 169 -10.10 -17.91 -0.22
CA LYS A 169 -8.65 -17.76 -0.02
C LYS A 169 -8.19 -16.41 -0.54
N ILE A 170 -7.77 -15.54 0.37
CA ILE A 170 -7.19 -14.23 0.04
C ILE A 170 -5.67 -14.43 -0.14
N PRO A 171 -5.09 -14.07 -1.30
CA PRO A 171 -3.66 -14.26 -1.53
C PRO A 171 -2.81 -13.39 -0.62
N CYS A 172 -1.54 -13.77 -0.44
CA CYS A 172 -0.58 -13.02 0.36
C CYS A 172 -0.58 -11.54 -0.03
N GLY A 173 -0.70 -10.67 0.98
CA GLY A 173 -0.77 -9.23 0.78
C GLY A 173 -2.03 -8.71 0.08
N GLY A 174 -3.04 -9.56 -0.18
CA GLY A 174 -4.21 -9.22 -0.99
C GLY A 174 -3.82 -8.81 -2.42
N SER A 175 -2.76 -9.42 -2.96
CA SER A 175 -2.15 -9.01 -4.23
C SER A 175 -2.65 -9.87 -5.38
N ASN A 176 -3.81 -9.50 -5.92
CA ASN A 176 -4.40 -9.97 -7.17
C ASN A 176 -5.00 -8.78 -7.93
N ALA A 177 -5.59 -9.00 -9.08
CA ALA A 177 -6.21 -7.96 -9.89
C ALA A 177 -7.22 -7.12 -9.11
N LEU A 178 -8.13 -7.77 -8.39
CA LEU A 178 -9.21 -7.11 -7.64
C LEU A 178 -8.66 -6.28 -6.46
N GLY A 179 -7.74 -6.84 -5.65
CA GLY A 179 -7.12 -6.11 -4.56
C GLY A 179 -6.25 -4.92 -5.03
N THR A 180 -5.70 -5.00 -6.23
CA THR A 180 -4.92 -3.90 -6.84
C THR A 180 -5.78 -2.66 -7.07
N LEU A 181 -7.10 -2.80 -7.31
CA LEU A 181 -8.02 -1.67 -7.51
C LEU A 181 -8.06 -0.72 -6.31
N GLY A 182 -7.87 -1.22 -5.11
CA GLY A 182 -7.82 -0.37 -3.91
C GLY A 182 -6.73 0.72 -3.97
N TYR A 183 -5.65 0.49 -4.72
CA TYR A 183 -4.61 1.49 -4.93
C TYR A 183 -4.76 2.29 -6.22
N VAL A 184 -5.53 1.81 -7.19
CA VAL A 184 -6.03 2.66 -8.29
C VAL A 184 -6.95 3.74 -7.71
N ASP A 185 -7.87 3.38 -6.80
CA ASP A 185 -8.71 4.33 -6.06
C ASP A 185 -7.90 5.33 -5.24
N CYS A 186 -6.84 4.85 -4.57
CA CYS A 186 -5.96 5.72 -3.79
C CYS A 186 -5.33 6.81 -4.68
N MET A 187 -4.91 6.48 -5.90
CA MET A 187 -4.35 7.45 -6.83
C MET A 187 -5.42 8.43 -7.35
N LYS A 188 -6.66 7.97 -7.50
CA LYS A 188 -7.78 8.87 -7.78
C LYS A 188 -8.01 9.86 -6.63
N GLU A 189 -8.00 9.41 -5.38
CA GLU A 189 -8.09 10.30 -4.20
C GLU A 189 -6.97 11.34 -4.20
N VAL A 190 -5.74 10.94 -4.56
CA VAL A 190 -4.59 11.85 -4.66
C VAL A 190 -4.83 12.89 -5.76
N ALA A 191 -5.34 12.48 -6.92
CA ALA A 191 -5.70 13.40 -8.00
C ALA A 191 -6.81 14.38 -7.59
N ASP A 192 -7.83 13.88 -6.90
CA ASP A 192 -8.98 14.66 -6.40
C ASP A 192 -8.56 15.69 -5.33
N SER A 193 -7.39 15.54 -4.69
CA SER A 193 -6.84 16.55 -3.78
C SER A 193 -6.50 17.88 -4.46
N GLY A 194 -6.36 17.86 -5.78
CA GLY A 194 -5.95 19.02 -6.58
C GLY A 194 -4.48 19.43 -6.42
N ILE A 195 -3.70 18.67 -5.64
CA ILE A 195 -2.27 18.89 -5.47
C ILE A 195 -1.52 18.15 -6.59
N ARG A 196 -0.66 18.87 -7.31
CA ARG A 196 0.22 18.24 -8.29
C ARG A 196 1.43 17.65 -7.57
N PHE A 197 1.70 16.37 -7.84
CA PHE A 197 2.90 15.67 -7.38
C PHE A 197 3.80 15.36 -8.57
N ASP A 198 5.09 15.64 -8.43
CA ASP A 198 6.11 15.31 -9.43
C ASP A 198 6.58 13.86 -9.24
N HIS A 199 6.68 13.42 -7.98
CA HIS A 199 7.08 12.06 -7.61
C HIS A 199 6.16 11.46 -6.54
N LEU A 200 6.05 10.13 -6.57
CA LEU A 200 5.38 9.33 -5.56
C LEU A 200 6.27 8.15 -5.16
N VAL A 201 6.35 7.88 -3.86
CA VAL A 201 7.14 6.77 -3.30
C VAL A 201 6.25 5.84 -2.51
N CYS A 202 6.27 4.55 -2.83
CA CYS A 202 5.54 3.50 -2.12
C CYS A 202 6.40 2.26 -1.87
N ALA A 203 6.05 1.48 -0.85
CA ALA A 203 6.67 0.19 -0.58
C ALA A 203 6.15 -0.90 -1.53
N CYS A 204 7.04 -1.78 -2.01
CA CYS A 204 6.75 -2.96 -2.81
C CYS A 204 7.22 -4.22 -2.08
N GLY A 205 6.27 -5.01 -1.51
CA GLY A 205 6.57 -6.24 -0.77
C GLY A 205 5.80 -7.47 -1.27
N SER A 206 4.62 -7.30 -1.90
CA SER A 206 3.89 -8.37 -2.59
C SER A 206 3.34 -7.90 -3.95
N GLY A 207 3.78 -6.73 -4.40
CA GLY A 207 3.48 -6.16 -5.72
C GLY A 207 2.15 -5.41 -5.84
N GLY A 208 1.06 -5.83 -5.18
CA GLY A 208 -0.27 -5.28 -5.46
C GLY A 208 -0.46 -3.79 -5.12
N THR A 209 0.21 -3.27 -4.08
CA THR A 209 0.19 -1.83 -3.77
C THR A 209 0.95 -1.04 -4.84
N ALA A 210 2.16 -1.48 -5.19
CA ALA A 210 2.98 -0.87 -6.23
C ALA A 210 2.25 -0.90 -7.58
N ALA A 211 1.68 -2.04 -7.97
CA ALA A 211 0.90 -2.17 -9.20
C ALA A 211 -0.28 -1.19 -9.25
N GLY A 212 -1.02 -1.06 -8.15
CA GLY A 212 -2.14 -0.11 -8.05
C GLY A 212 -1.69 1.36 -8.09
N CYS A 213 -0.57 1.71 -7.42
CA CYS A 213 0.01 3.05 -7.48
C CYS A 213 0.48 3.40 -8.91
N VAL A 214 1.22 2.50 -9.57
CA VAL A 214 1.75 2.76 -10.93
C VAL A 214 0.62 2.83 -11.95
N LEU A 215 -0.31 1.86 -11.96
CA LEU A 215 -1.46 1.87 -12.86
C LEU A 215 -2.37 3.08 -12.59
N GLY A 216 -2.71 3.32 -11.32
CA GLY A 216 -3.55 4.43 -10.92
C GLY A 216 -2.93 5.80 -11.23
N ALA A 217 -1.61 5.96 -11.06
CA ALA A 217 -0.90 7.17 -11.47
C ALA A 217 -0.96 7.35 -12.99
N LYS A 218 -0.77 6.30 -13.78
CA LYS A 218 -0.93 6.36 -15.25
C LYS A 218 -2.33 6.83 -15.66
N LEU A 219 -3.36 6.44 -14.92
CA LEU A 219 -4.75 6.78 -15.21
C LEU A 219 -5.14 8.18 -14.72
N HIS A 220 -4.70 8.58 -13.52
CA HIS A 220 -5.20 9.78 -12.82
C HIS A 220 -4.15 10.87 -12.61
N LEU A 221 -2.86 10.54 -12.61
CA LEU A 221 -1.71 11.42 -12.31
C LEU A 221 -0.60 11.22 -13.36
N PRO A 222 -0.86 11.40 -14.67
CA PRO A 222 0.04 10.96 -15.74
C PRO A 222 1.41 11.66 -15.76
N GLU A 223 1.54 12.77 -15.05
CA GLU A 223 2.79 13.54 -14.89
C GLU A 223 3.62 13.10 -13.68
N THR A 224 3.09 12.20 -12.83
CA THR A 224 3.73 11.77 -11.59
C THR A 224 4.60 10.53 -11.82
N GLU A 225 5.88 10.62 -11.51
CA GLU A 225 6.79 9.46 -11.51
C GLU A 225 6.61 8.65 -10.23
N VAL A 226 6.36 7.34 -10.36
CA VAL A 226 6.16 6.44 -9.22
C VAL A 226 7.40 5.60 -8.97
N MET A 227 8.04 5.77 -7.80
CA MET A 227 9.11 4.91 -7.30
C MET A 227 8.54 3.84 -6.39
N CYS A 228 8.80 2.57 -6.72
CA CYS A 228 8.43 1.41 -5.94
C CYS A 228 9.66 0.89 -5.18
N SER A 229 9.75 1.15 -3.89
CA SER A 229 10.84 0.67 -3.03
C SER A 229 10.63 -0.81 -2.73
N MET A 230 11.43 -1.68 -3.34
CA MET A 230 11.41 -3.12 -3.10
C MET A 230 11.92 -3.42 -1.70
N VAL A 231 11.09 -4.02 -0.85
CA VAL A 231 11.44 -4.41 0.52
C VAL A 231 11.71 -5.91 0.65
N ASP A 232 11.63 -6.62 -0.46
CA ASP A 232 11.94 -8.02 -0.66
C ASP A 232 12.62 -8.20 -2.02
N ASN A 233 13.21 -9.35 -2.28
CA ASN A 233 13.93 -9.69 -3.52
C ASN A 233 13.08 -10.57 -4.49
N ASP A 234 11.77 -10.59 -4.33
CA ASP A 234 10.87 -11.24 -5.29
C ASP A 234 10.99 -10.62 -6.70
N PRO A 235 10.65 -11.35 -7.77
CA PRO A 235 10.73 -10.86 -9.15
C PRO A 235 9.64 -9.82 -9.46
N PHE A 236 9.74 -8.64 -8.85
CA PHE A 236 8.74 -7.57 -8.97
C PHE A 236 8.67 -6.96 -10.38
N ASP A 237 9.71 -7.10 -11.17
CA ASP A 237 9.74 -6.77 -12.60
C ASP A 237 8.77 -7.64 -13.44
N VAL A 238 8.41 -8.82 -12.92
CA VAL A 238 7.39 -9.71 -13.49
C VAL A 238 6.05 -9.55 -12.78
N ILE A 239 6.06 -9.55 -11.44
CA ILE A 239 4.85 -9.53 -10.60
C ILE A 239 4.05 -8.24 -10.80
N VAL A 240 4.71 -7.07 -10.73
CA VAL A 240 4.02 -5.77 -10.79
C VAL A 240 3.37 -5.54 -12.15
N PRO A 241 4.07 -5.72 -13.30
CA PRO A 241 3.44 -5.60 -14.62
C PRO A 241 2.31 -6.61 -14.87
N ARG A 242 2.42 -7.83 -14.33
CA ARG A 242 1.34 -8.81 -14.43
C ARG A 242 0.08 -8.32 -13.72
N LEU A 243 0.20 -7.87 -12.47
CA LEU A 243 -0.92 -7.35 -11.68
C LEU A 243 -1.53 -6.10 -12.31
N MET A 244 -0.72 -5.22 -12.91
CA MET A 244 -1.23 -4.06 -13.65
C MET A 244 -2.05 -4.47 -14.87
N ARG A 245 -1.58 -5.44 -15.66
CA ARG A 245 -2.33 -5.96 -16.84
C ARG A 245 -3.65 -6.57 -16.41
N GLU A 246 -3.64 -7.44 -15.41
CA GLU A 246 -4.83 -8.09 -14.88
C GLU A 246 -5.84 -7.07 -14.34
N ALA A 247 -5.37 -6.04 -13.61
CA ALA A 247 -6.23 -4.97 -13.10
C ALA A 247 -6.78 -4.07 -14.22
N ALA A 248 -5.97 -3.73 -15.23
CA ALA A 248 -6.42 -2.96 -16.39
C ALA A 248 -7.49 -3.72 -17.20
N GLN A 249 -7.32 -5.03 -17.37
CA GLN A 249 -8.33 -5.90 -18.01
C GLN A 249 -9.63 -5.92 -17.18
N LEU A 250 -9.52 -6.06 -15.87
CA LEU A 250 -10.67 -6.06 -14.97
C LEU A 250 -11.44 -4.73 -15.04
N LEU A 251 -10.72 -3.60 -15.09
CA LEU A 251 -11.29 -2.25 -15.24
C LEU A 251 -11.80 -1.95 -16.66
N GLU A 252 -11.55 -2.83 -17.63
CA GLU A 252 -11.89 -2.65 -19.05
C GLU A 252 -11.27 -1.37 -19.64
N VAL A 253 -10.05 -1.02 -19.18
CA VAL A 253 -9.30 0.14 -19.69
C VAL A 253 -8.22 -0.26 -20.68
N SER A 254 -8.16 0.48 -21.79
CA SER A 254 -7.06 0.34 -22.75
C SER A 254 -5.96 1.33 -22.41
N VAL A 255 -4.89 0.84 -21.79
CA VAL A 255 -3.73 1.65 -21.37
C VAL A 255 -2.45 0.86 -21.63
N GLU A 256 -1.43 1.55 -22.12
CA GLU A 256 -0.09 0.98 -22.16
C GLU A 256 0.42 0.79 -20.73
N ILE A 257 0.78 -0.45 -20.40
CA ILE A 257 1.28 -0.78 -19.06
C ILE A 257 2.68 -0.20 -18.87
N PRO A 258 2.88 0.72 -17.90
CA PRO A 258 4.19 1.32 -17.65
C PRO A 258 5.20 0.28 -17.14
N VAL A 259 6.47 0.53 -17.43
CA VAL A 259 7.56 -0.17 -16.74
C VAL A 259 7.67 0.41 -15.33
N PRO A 260 7.55 -0.41 -14.26
CA PRO A 260 7.65 0.10 -12.91
C PRO A 260 9.09 0.54 -12.58
N ASN A 261 9.25 1.69 -11.94
CA ASN A 261 10.54 2.14 -11.40
C ASN A 261 10.78 1.43 -10.06
N LEU A 262 11.50 0.31 -10.11
CA LEU A 262 11.80 -0.55 -8.96
C LEU A 262 13.16 -0.18 -8.37
N VAL A 263 13.20 0.13 -7.08
CA VAL A 263 14.42 0.51 -6.36
C VAL A 263 14.67 -0.45 -5.20
N GLU A 264 15.84 -1.03 -5.16
CA GLU A 264 16.24 -1.98 -4.12
C GLU A 264 16.42 -1.31 -2.77
N MET A 265 15.58 -1.71 -1.81
CA MET A 265 15.59 -1.20 -0.44
C MET A 265 15.45 -2.31 0.62
N TRP A 266 15.52 -3.60 0.23
CA TRP A 266 15.32 -4.71 1.18
C TRP A 266 16.44 -4.83 2.22
N GLY A 267 17.64 -4.26 1.96
CA GLY A 267 18.79 -4.32 2.88
C GLY A 267 19.25 -5.76 3.14
N PRO A 268 19.33 -6.22 4.41
CA PRO A 268 19.73 -7.60 4.73
C PRO A 268 18.69 -8.67 4.31
N GLY A 269 17.45 -8.27 4.03
CA GLY A 269 16.37 -9.16 3.62
C GLY A 269 14.99 -8.70 4.08
N TYR A 270 13.95 -9.43 3.64
CA TYR A 270 12.59 -9.19 4.05
C TYR A 270 12.41 -9.31 5.57
N SER A 271 11.66 -8.41 6.18
CA SER A 271 11.41 -8.32 7.63
C SER A 271 12.65 -8.16 8.52
N ILE A 272 13.85 -8.04 7.95
CA ILE A 272 15.07 -7.76 8.70
C ILE A 272 15.29 -6.23 8.70
N PRO A 273 15.42 -5.58 9.86
CA PRO A 273 15.73 -4.16 9.94
C PRO A 273 17.02 -3.81 9.18
N SER A 274 17.05 -2.64 8.55
CA SER A 274 18.25 -2.12 7.87
C SER A 274 18.69 -0.80 8.53
N ALA A 275 19.97 -0.49 8.48
CA ALA A 275 20.51 0.75 9.05
C ALA A 275 19.83 1.99 8.45
N GLU A 276 19.68 2.04 7.12
CA GLU A 276 18.98 3.15 6.44
C GLU A 276 17.49 3.23 6.84
N GLY A 277 16.83 2.06 6.97
CA GLY A 277 15.44 1.97 7.43
C GLY A 277 15.28 2.49 8.86
N ASN A 278 16.18 2.12 9.76
CA ASN A 278 16.17 2.58 11.15
C ASN A 278 16.42 4.09 11.25
N GLU A 279 17.38 4.63 10.47
CA GLU A 279 17.60 6.08 10.36
C GLU A 279 16.32 6.80 9.89
N ALA A 280 15.65 6.27 8.86
CA ALA A 280 14.42 6.83 8.33
C ALA A 280 13.27 6.83 9.34
N ILE A 281 13.11 5.75 10.12
CA ILE A 281 12.13 5.65 11.22
C ILE A 281 12.43 6.72 12.28
N ALA A 282 13.69 6.82 12.72
CA ALA A 282 14.11 7.78 13.72
C ALA A 282 13.93 9.23 13.23
N MET A 283 14.28 9.52 11.98
CA MET A 283 14.08 10.84 11.36
C MET A 283 12.61 11.23 11.32
N MET A 284 11.72 10.35 10.82
CA MET A 284 10.28 10.61 10.74
C MET A 284 9.68 10.85 12.13
N MET A 285 10.06 10.05 13.12
CA MET A 285 9.57 10.19 14.47
C MET A 285 10.06 11.50 15.12
N ARG A 286 11.34 11.84 14.98
CA ARG A 286 11.91 13.06 15.60
C ARG A 286 11.38 14.35 14.98
N LEU A 287 11.15 14.36 13.67
CA LEU A 287 10.80 15.57 12.95
C LEU A 287 9.29 15.78 12.82
N GLU A 288 8.49 14.71 12.69
CA GLU A 288 7.06 14.80 12.41
C GLU A 288 6.17 14.02 13.40
N GLY A 289 6.75 13.25 14.31
CA GLY A 289 6.00 12.45 15.28
C GLY A 289 5.21 11.30 14.66
N ILE A 290 5.65 10.79 13.51
CA ILE A 290 4.97 9.74 12.75
C ILE A 290 5.73 8.42 12.88
N VAL A 291 5.00 7.35 13.20
CA VAL A 291 5.54 5.99 13.34
C VAL A 291 5.69 5.35 11.97
N LEU A 292 6.89 4.88 11.62
CA LEU A 292 7.14 3.96 10.51
C LEU A 292 7.50 2.57 11.05
N ASP A 293 7.43 1.54 10.20
CA ASP A 293 7.82 0.19 10.55
C ASP A 293 9.18 -0.21 9.93
N THR A 294 9.78 -1.25 10.45
CA THR A 294 11.10 -1.74 10.02
C THR A 294 11.08 -2.54 8.71
N CYS A 295 9.91 -3.07 8.33
CA CYS A 295 9.79 -3.96 7.17
C CYS A 295 9.48 -3.20 5.87
N TYR A 296 8.50 -2.26 5.92
CA TYR A 296 7.95 -1.62 4.72
C TYR A 296 8.22 -0.12 4.67
N THR A 297 7.59 0.63 5.56
CA THR A 297 7.54 2.10 5.47
C THR A 297 8.88 2.75 5.80
N GLY A 298 9.63 2.22 6.75
CA GLY A 298 10.99 2.70 7.05
C GLY A 298 11.93 2.51 5.86
N LYS A 299 11.91 1.32 5.24
CA LYS A 299 12.73 1.03 4.05
C LYS A 299 12.31 1.87 2.85
N ALA A 300 11.01 2.04 2.63
CA ALA A 300 10.52 2.86 1.52
C ALA A 300 10.86 4.34 1.71
N PHE A 301 10.73 4.86 2.93
CA PHE A 301 11.12 6.24 3.25
C PHE A 301 12.63 6.45 3.19
N ALA A 302 13.43 5.45 3.56
CA ALA A 302 14.88 5.47 3.35
C ALA A 302 15.25 5.63 1.86
N GLY A 303 14.51 5.00 0.96
CA GLY A 303 14.67 5.18 -0.48
C GLY A 303 14.40 6.61 -0.93
N LEU A 304 13.37 7.27 -0.37
CA LEU A 304 13.11 8.70 -0.61
C LEU A 304 14.27 9.56 -0.10
N ILE A 305 14.74 9.33 1.13
CA ILE A 305 15.88 10.05 1.73
C ILE A 305 17.13 9.89 0.87
N ARG A 306 17.45 8.67 0.42
CA ARG A 306 18.59 8.39 -0.45
C ARG A 306 18.54 9.23 -1.73
N ARG A 307 17.38 9.22 -2.43
CA ARG A 307 17.18 10.00 -3.65
C ARG A 307 17.29 11.52 -3.42
N ALA A 308 16.78 12.02 -2.30
CA ALA A 308 16.90 13.42 -1.94
C ALA A 308 18.38 13.82 -1.72
N ARG A 309 19.14 13.00 -0.98
CA ARG A 309 20.58 13.23 -0.72
C ARG A 309 21.44 13.12 -1.99
N GLU A 310 21.04 12.33 -2.96
CA GLU A 310 21.65 12.23 -4.29
C GLU A 310 21.31 13.44 -5.19
N GLY A 311 20.46 14.36 -4.74
CA GLY A 311 20.01 15.52 -5.51
C GLY A 311 19.04 15.19 -6.66
N PHE A 312 18.38 14.03 -6.59
CA PHE A 312 17.42 13.59 -7.60
C PHE A 312 16.19 14.51 -7.65
N TYR A 313 15.67 14.92 -6.49
CA TYR A 313 14.53 15.83 -6.40
C TYR A 313 14.97 17.29 -6.42
N LYS A 314 14.26 18.12 -7.18
CA LYS A 314 14.45 19.57 -7.17
C LYS A 314 13.81 20.20 -5.93
N PRO A 315 14.29 21.36 -5.47
CA PRO A 315 13.67 22.06 -4.34
C PRO A 315 12.19 22.42 -4.54
N THR A 316 11.74 22.50 -5.80
CA THR A 316 10.35 22.84 -6.18
C THR A 316 9.46 21.62 -6.35
N ASP A 317 10.03 20.41 -6.39
CA ASP A 317 9.26 19.19 -6.62
C ASP A 317 8.39 18.85 -5.40
N ASN A 318 7.20 18.36 -5.65
CA ASN A 318 6.32 17.76 -4.65
C ASN A 318 6.48 16.23 -4.69
N VAL A 319 7.03 15.68 -3.63
CA VAL A 319 7.28 14.23 -3.47
C VAL A 319 6.28 13.67 -2.48
N LEU A 320 5.37 12.79 -2.93
CA LEU A 320 4.38 12.13 -2.08
C LEU A 320 4.90 10.80 -1.57
N PHE A 321 5.01 10.65 -0.26
CA PHE A 321 5.25 9.36 0.39
C PHE A 321 3.92 8.70 0.77
N VAL A 322 3.68 7.46 0.32
CA VAL A 322 2.51 6.67 0.71
C VAL A 322 2.81 5.89 1.98
N HIS A 323 2.28 6.34 3.09
CA HIS A 323 2.42 5.66 4.39
C HIS A 323 1.44 4.50 4.48
N THR A 324 1.93 3.29 4.22
CA THR A 324 1.14 2.07 4.12
C THR A 324 0.81 1.38 5.45
N GLY A 325 1.09 2.03 6.59
CA GLY A 325 0.89 1.46 7.93
C GLY A 325 2.09 0.62 8.37
N GLY A 326 1.84 -0.42 9.17
CA GLY A 326 2.87 -1.36 9.60
C GLY A 326 3.32 -1.21 11.06
N ALA A 327 2.73 -0.30 11.83
CA ALA A 327 3.15 0.00 13.22
C ALA A 327 3.30 -1.25 14.11
N GLY A 328 2.45 -2.28 13.93
CA GLY A 328 2.56 -3.54 14.67
C GLY A 328 3.91 -4.23 14.49
N GLY A 329 4.51 -4.14 13.30
CA GLY A 329 5.82 -4.72 13.01
C GLY A 329 6.95 -4.05 13.79
N LEU A 330 6.86 -2.74 14.04
CA LEU A 330 7.84 -2.01 14.85
C LEU A 330 7.86 -2.53 16.29
N PHE A 331 6.69 -2.74 16.90
CA PHE A 331 6.56 -3.21 18.27
C PHE A 331 6.79 -4.71 18.46
N ALA A 332 7.04 -5.44 17.39
CA ALA A 332 7.46 -6.84 17.45
C ALA A 332 8.97 -6.99 17.56
N GLN A 333 9.74 -5.98 17.15
CA GLN A 333 11.19 -5.98 17.20
C GLN A 333 11.70 -5.50 18.56
N ASP A 334 12.86 -6.02 18.96
CA ASP A 334 13.64 -5.42 20.03
C ASP A 334 14.39 -4.23 19.42
N TRP A 335 14.02 -3.03 19.82
CA TRP A 335 14.63 -1.79 19.35
C TRP A 335 15.76 -1.42 20.30
N ASP A 336 16.99 -1.77 19.94
CA ASP A 336 18.15 -1.28 20.64
C ASP A 336 18.36 0.18 20.23
N ALA A 337 17.97 1.07 21.12
CA ALA A 337 18.23 2.50 20.98
C ALA A 337 19.71 2.75 21.31
N GLU A 338 20.59 2.66 20.33
CA GLU A 338 21.91 3.29 20.37
C GLU A 338 21.84 4.70 19.74
#